data_4e31c8f210a3e0cd80bc3a04df0a8a2b
#
_entry.id   4e31c8f210a3e0cd80bc3a04df0a8a2b
#
_cell.length_a   1.000
_cell.length_b   1.000
_cell.length_c   1.000
_cell.angle_alpha   90.00
_cell.angle_beta   90.00
_cell.angle_gamma   90.00
#
_symmetry.space_group_name_H-M   'P 1'
#
loop_
_entity.id
_entity.type
_entity.pdbx_description
1 polymer ?
#
loop_
_entity_poly.entity_id
_entity_poly.type
_entity_poly.pdbx_seq_one_letter_code
_entity_poly.pdbx_strand_id
1 'polypeptide(L)'
;MKLILPLINKLKRKRLLINRASESYKKASHIGILYSYIDENKQRAINEFVEKLKKDGKKVDLLPSIRNKNADNRYFKTFRLEEVNSLGKWSNNHVNLFIYQQFDFLIYPDLNLIPEMENILINSYSKCRIGFIENKTNLFE
;
A
#
# COMPACT_ATOMS: atom_id res chain seq x y z
N MET A 1 -9.55 -15.97 -10.91
CA MET A 1 -8.83 -15.35 -12.01
C MET A 1 -9.11 -13.86 -12.07
N LYS A 2 -8.08 -13.04 -12.24
CA LYS A 2 -8.17 -11.59 -12.07
C LYS A 2 -7.98 -10.81 -13.36
N LEU A 3 -8.42 -11.38 -14.50
CA LEU A 3 -8.24 -10.76 -15.82
C LEU A 3 -8.93 -9.40 -15.95
N ILE A 4 -10.01 -9.18 -15.19
CA ILE A 4 -10.76 -7.92 -15.26
C ILE A 4 -10.34 -6.92 -14.15
N LEU A 5 -9.47 -7.32 -13.23
CA LEU A 5 -9.06 -6.43 -12.15
C LEU A 5 -8.42 -5.12 -12.65
N PRO A 6 -7.51 -5.13 -13.65
CA PRO A 6 -6.98 -3.87 -14.19
C PRO A 6 -8.07 -2.94 -14.73
N LEU A 7 -9.10 -3.50 -15.36
CA LEU A 7 -10.22 -2.70 -15.86
C LEU A 7 -11.03 -2.11 -14.72
N ILE A 8 -11.30 -2.90 -13.67
CA ILE A 8 -12.00 -2.44 -12.47
C ILE A 8 -11.21 -1.31 -11.80
N ASN A 9 -9.89 -1.46 -11.69
CA ASN A 9 -9.02 -0.41 -11.14
C ASN A 9 -9.12 0.88 -11.94
N LYS A 10 -9.08 0.78 -13.26
CA LYS A 10 -9.20 1.94 -14.16
C LYS A 10 -10.52 2.65 -13.98
N LEU A 11 -11.62 1.91 -13.88
CA LEU A 11 -12.95 2.47 -13.66
C LEU A 11 -13.04 3.15 -12.29
N LYS A 12 -12.51 2.53 -11.25
CA LYS A 12 -12.50 3.09 -9.90
C LYS A 12 -11.70 4.38 -9.82
N ARG A 13 -10.55 4.47 -10.48
CA ARG A 13 -9.79 5.71 -10.53
C ARG A 13 -10.59 6.89 -11.07
N LYS A 14 -11.46 6.64 -12.05
CA LYS A 14 -12.31 7.67 -12.62
C LYS A 14 -13.47 8.06 -11.72
N ARG A 15 -13.95 7.14 -10.88
CA ARG A 15 -15.15 7.33 -10.05
C ARG A 15 -14.83 7.90 -8.68
N LEU A 16 -13.70 7.53 -8.10
CA LEU A 16 -13.39 7.90 -6.73
C LEU A 16 -12.90 9.35 -6.67
N LEU A 17 -13.74 10.19 -6.08
CA LEU A 17 -13.40 11.58 -5.80
C LEU A 17 -12.86 11.69 -4.38
N ILE A 18 -11.72 11.06 -4.13
CA ILE A 18 -11.03 11.19 -2.84
C ILE A 18 -10.28 12.51 -2.86
N ASN A 19 -10.59 13.35 -1.89
CA ASN A 19 -9.93 14.64 -1.75
C ASN A 19 -8.52 14.40 -1.19
N ARG A 20 -7.51 14.45 -2.05
CA ARG A 20 -6.12 14.24 -1.67
C ARG A 20 -5.41 15.56 -1.58
N ALA A 21 -4.65 15.75 -0.50
CA ALA A 21 -3.88 16.95 -0.28
C ALA A 21 -2.46 16.56 0.08
N SER A 22 -1.48 17.19 -0.58
CA SER A 22 -0.09 17.01 -0.23
C SER A 22 0.19 17.70 1.10
N GLU A 23 0.82 17.01 2.03
CA GLU A 23 1.26 17.57 3.30
C GLU A 23 2.78 17.60 3.38
N SER A 24 3.31 18.56 4.14
CA SER A 24 4.75 18.58 4.40
C SER A 24 5.11 17.41 5.32
N TYR A 25 6.32 16.89 5.18
CA TYR A 25 6.81 15.81 6.01
C TYR A 25 6.77 16.17 7.51
N LYS A 26 7.06 17.43 7.84
CA LYS A 26 7.03 17.87 9.25
C LYS A 26 5.66 17.70 9.89
N LYS A 27 4.61 17.96 9.13
CA LYS A 27 3.22 17.87 9.61
C LYS A 27 2.66 16.47 9.56
N ALA A 28 3.23 15.61 8.72
CA ALA A 28 2.76 14.24 8.60
C ALA A 28 2.99 13.48 9.90
N SER A 29 1.95 12.80 10.39
CA SER A 29 2.02 12.04 11.63
C SER A 29 1.83 10.55 11.44
N HIS A 30 1.11 10.13 10.40
CA HIS A 30 0.74 8.74 10.18
C HIS A 30 1.12 8.31 8.77
N ILE A 31 1.97 7.31 8.66
CA ILE A 31 2.53 6.83 7.39
C ILE A 31 2.22 5.35 7.23
N GLY A 32 1.69 4.99 6.07
CA GLY A 32 1.49 3.60 5.68
C GLY A 32 2.54 3.19 4.65
N ILE A 33 2.99 1.95 4.70
CA ILE A 33 3.90 1.39 3.71
C ILE A 33 3.32 0.08 3.20
N LEU A 34 3.02 0.05 1.90
CA LEU A 34 2.52 -1.12 1.19
C LEU A 34 3.65 -1.67 0.33
N TYR A 35 4.01 -2.93 0.53
CA TYR A 35 5.11 -3.53 -0.21
C TYR A 35 4.97 -5.05 -0.31
N SER A 36 5.74 -5.67 -1.20
CA SER A 36 5.82 -7.12 -1.26
C SER A 36 7.02 -7.62 -0.47
N TYR A 37 6.80 -8.62 0.38
CA TYR A 37 7.89 -9.30 1.06
C TYR A 37 8.61 -10.19 0.04
N ILE A 38 9.90 -10.00 -0.13
CA ILE A 38 10.73 -10.78 -1.05
C ILE A 38 11.71 -11.63 -0.27
N ASP A 39 12.51 -10.99 0.59
CA ASP A 39 13.56 -11.64 1.38
C ASP A 39 13.89 -10.81 2.63
N GLU A 40 14.75 -11.35 3.47
CA GLU A 40 15.19 -10.70 4.70
C GLU A 40 15.97 -9.41 4.46
N ASN A 41 16.71 -9.32 3.35
CA ASN A 41 17.46 -8.11 3.04
C ASN A 41 16.54 -6.94 2.77
N LYS A 42 15.48 -7.16 2.00
CA LYS A 42 14.47 -6.13 1.74
C LYS A 42 13.75 -5.76 3.03
N GLN A 43 13.37 -6.74 3.83
CA GLN A 43 12.68 -6.48 5.09
C GLN A 43 13.55 -5.67 6.05
N ARG A 44 14.86 -5.94 6.09
CA ARG A 44 15.79 -5.16 6.90
C ARG A 44 15.84 -3.70 6.44
N ALA A 45 15.88 -3.48 5.13
CA ALA A 45 15.87 -2.12 4.58
C ALA A 45 14.57 -1.38 4.95
N ILE A 46 13.43 -2.06 4.86
CA ILE A 46 12.14 -1.50 5.28
C ILE A 46 12.18 -1.16 6.77
N ASN A 47 12.68 -2.06 7.61
CA ASN A 47 12.77 -1.84 9.04
C ASN A 47 13.66 -0.64 9.39
N GLU A 48 14.78 -0.47 8.71
CA GLU A 48 15.65 0.69 8.89
C GLU A 48 14.94 1.99 8.54
N PHE A 49 14.19 1.98 7.46
CA PHE A 49 13.41 3.14 7.05
C PHE A 49 12.33 3.46 8.09
N VAL A 50 11.62 2.44 8.59
CA VAL A 50 10.60 2.60 9.62
C VAL A 50 11.21 3.20 10.89
N GLU A 51 12.38 2.74 11.31
CA GLU A 51 13.04 3.29 12.49
C GLU A 51 13.37 4.78 12.33
N LYS A 52 13.79 5.19 11.14
CA LYS A 52 14.02 6.62 10.86
C LYS A 52 12.73 7.42 10.98
N LEU A 53 11.62 6.90 10.45
CA LEU A 53 10.33 7.57 10.54
C LEU A 53 9.87 7.67 12.00
N LYS A 54 10.04 6.63 12.78
CA LYS A 54 9.67 6.63 14.19
C LYS A 54 10.50 7.62 15.01
N LYS A 55 11.80 7.74 14.70
CA LYS A 55 12.65 8.76 15.33
C LYS A 55 12.14 10.17 15.08
N ASP A 56 11.53 10.39 13.93
CA ASP A 56 10.92 11.67 13.57
C ASP A 56 9.51 11.82 14.16
N GLY A 57 9.10 10.91 15.04
CA GLY A 57 7.82 10.99 15.73
C GLY A 57 6.63 10.48 14.92
N LYS A 58 6.87 9.75 13.81
CA LYS A 58 5.79 9.25 12.97
C LYS A 58 5.26 7.93 13.49
N LYS A 59 3.94 7.75 13.38
CA LYS A 59 3.30 6.44 13.50
C LYS A 59 3.37 5.75 12.14
N VAL A 60 3.77 4.47 12.12
CA VAL A 60 3.97 3.73 10.87
C VAL A 60 3.19 2.43 10.91
N ASP A 61 2.39 2.17 9.88
CA ASP A 61 1.72 0.89 9.66
C ASP A 61 2.28 0.24 8.41
N LEU A 62 2.61 -1.04 8.50
CA LEU A 62 3.14 -1.84 7.40
C LEU A 62 2.09 -2.82 6.91
N LEU A 63 2.02 -2.99 5.59
CA LEU A 63 1.19 -4.03 4.98
C LEU A 63 1.98 -4.74 3.89
N PRO A 64 2.73 -5.80 4.23
CA PRO A 64 3.44 -6.61 3.25
C PRO A 64 2.56 -7.69 2.64
N SER A 65 2.70 -7.91 1.34
CA SER A 65 2.19 -9.12 0.71
C SER A 65 3.18 -10.25 0.88
N ILE A 66 2.66 -11.45 1.09
CA ILE A 66 3.48 -12.66 1.18
C ILE A 66 3.03 -13.66 0.12
N ARG A 67 3.97 -14.45 -0.41
CA ARG A 67 3.68 -15.47 -1.41
C ARG A 67 3.33 -16.81 -0.78
N ASN A 68 3.93 -17.12 0.35
CA ASN A 68 3.85 -18.43 0.98
C ASN A 68 3.12 -18.33 2.31
N LYS A 69 2.16 -19.26 2.53
CA LYS A 69 1.45 -19.38 3.81
C LYS A 69 2.39 -19.57 5.00
N ASN A 70 3.56 -20.19 4.75
CA ASN A 70 4.53 -20.49 5.77
C ASN A 70 5.53 -19.35 6.02
N ALA A 71 5.38 -18.22 5.31
CA ALA A 71 6.19 -17.07 5.59
C ALA A 71 5.96 -16.61 7.03
N ASP A 72 7.04 -16.28 7.71
CA ASP A 72 6.95 -15.85 9.10
C ASP A 72 6.35 -14.46 9.17
N ASN A 73 5.12 -14.39 9.69
CA ASN A 73 4.37 -13.15 9.77
C ASN A 73 4.07 -12.77 11.23
N ARG A 74 4.87 -13.25 12.17
CA ARG A 74 4.62 -13.04 13.62
C ARG A 74 4.62 -11.58 14.04
N TYR A 75 5.32 -10.74 13.31
CA TYR A 75 5.60 -9.38 13.75
C TYR A 75 4.74 -8.31 13.09
N PHE A 76 3.98 -8.65 12.06
CA PHE A 76 3.14 -7.68 11.36
C PHE A 76 2.00 -8.35 10.61
N LYS A 77 1.03 -7.55 10.24
CA LYS A 77 -0.12 -7.97 9.45
C LYS A 77 0.33 -8.21 8.02
N THR A 78 -0.12 -9.30 7.42
CA THR A 78 0.25 -9.69 6.05
C THR A 78 -0.98 -10.03 5.23
N PHE A 79 -0.81 -10.08 3.92
CA PHE A 79 -1.86 -10.50 3.01
C PHE A 79 -1.27 -11.24 1.81
N ARG A 80 -2.13 -11.92 1.08
CA ARG A 80 -1.76 -12.63 -0.15
C ARG A 80 -2.54 -12.06 -1.32
N LEU A 81 -1.90 -12.05 -2.50
CA LEU A 81 -2.48 -11.42 -3.69
C LEU A 81 -3.77 -12.11 -4.15
N GLU A 82 -3.90 -13.42 -3.92
CA GLU A 82 -5.11 -14.15 -4.28
C GLU A 82 -6.31 -13.85 -3.39
N GLU A 83 -6.16 -13.05 -2.35
CA GLU A 83 -7.25 -12.69 -1.45
C GLU A 83 -8.14 -11.56 -1.99
N VAL A 84 -7.86 -11.06 -3.18
CA VAL A 84 -8.75 -10.13 -3.89
C VAL A 84 -9.48 -10.89 -5.01
N ASN A 85 -10.79 -10.61 -5.15
CA ASN A 85 -11.56 -11.21 -6.23
C ASN A 85 -11.48 -10.38 -7.52
N SER A 86 -12.11 -10.85 -8.59
CA SER A 86 -12.07 -10.17 -9.90
C SER A 86 -12.77 -8.82 -9.89
N LEU A 87 -13.64 -8.56 -8.92
CA LEU A 87 -14.32 -7.28 -8.74
C LEU A 87 -13.53 -6.31 -7.87
N GLY A 88 -12.36 -6.70 -7.40
CA GLY A 88 -11.50 -5.83 -6.59
C GLY A 88 -11.86 -5.80 -5.11
N LYS A 89 -12.58 -6.80 -4.61
CA LYS A 89 -12.93 -6.88 -3.19
C LYS A 89 -11.99 -7.84 -2.46
N TRP A 90 -11.50 -7.40 -1.32
CA TRP A 90 -10.56 -8.15 -0.50
C TRP A 90 -11.27 -8.92 0.60
N SER A 91 -10.90 -10.19 0.75
CA SER A 91 -11.37 -11.02 1.86
C SER A 91 -10.55 -10.83 3.13
N ASN A 92 -9.35 -10.28 3.03
CA ASN A 92 -8.45 -10.07 4.16
C ASN A 92 -8.80 -8.74 4.86
N ASN A 93 -9.17 -8.82 6.14
CA ASN A 93 -9.57 -7.65 6.92
C ASN A 93 -8.43 -6.65 7.14
N HIS A 94 -7.19 -7.13 7.22
CA HIS A 94 -6.04 -6.22 7.38
C HIS A 94 -5.90 -5.29 6.17
N VAL A 95 -6.19 -5.82 4.96
CA VAL A 95 -6.17 -5.01 3.74
C VAL A 95 -7.29 -3.96 3.80
N ASN A 96 -8.50 -4.38 4.16
CA ASN A 96 -9.64 -3.47 4.23
C ASN A 96 -9.41 -2.35 5.24
N LEU A 97 -8.89 -2.66 6.40
CA LEU A 97 -8.57 -1.66 7.43
C LEU A 97 -7.47 -0.72 6.96
N PHE A 98 -6.46 -1.23 6.27
CA PHE A 98 -5.38 -0.42 5.72
C PHE A 98 -5.90 0.56 4.66
N ILE A 99 -6.79 0.10 3.80
CA ILE A 99 -7.42 0.95 2.77
C ILE A 99 -8.17 2.11 3.41
N TYR A 100 -8.89 1.88 4.49
CA TYR A 100 -9.70 2.90 5.16
C TYR A 100 -8.88 3.88 6.00
N GLN A 101 -7.62 3.58 6.29
CA GLN A 101 -6.78 4.49 7.05
C GLN A 101 -6.49 5.77 6.26
N GLN A 102 -6.61 6.90 6.93
CA GLN A 102 -6.28 8.20 6.34
C GLN A 102 -4.82 8.54 6.60
N PHE A 103 -3.91 7.77 6.00
CA PHE A 103 -2.49 8.08 6.11
C PHE A 103 -2.19 9.46 5.54
N ASP A 104 -1.29 10.18 6.17
CA ASP A 104 -0.74 11.40 5.58
C ASP A 104 0.07 11.06 4.34
N PHE A 105 0.90 10.03 4.43
CA PHE A 105 1.59 9.44 3.28
C PHE A 105 1.36 7.94 3.23
N LEU A 106 1.04 7.44 2.05
CA LEU A 106 1.05 6.02 1.74
C LEU A 106 2.19 5.78 0.75
N ILE A 107 3.20 5.03 1.17
CA ILE A 107 4.41 4.82 0.41
C ILE A 107 4.38 3.43 -0.20
N TYR A 108 4.66 3.36 -1.50
CA TYR A 108 4.81 2.11 -2.24
C TYR A 108 6.25 2.03 -2.78
N PRO A 109 7.17 1.36 -2.06
CA PRO A 109 8.59 1.36 -2.45
C PRO A 109 8.94 0.36 -3.55
N ASP A 110 8.05 -0.55 -3.90
CA ASP A 110 8.32 -1.55 -4.92
C ASP A 110 8.46 -0.91 -6.30
N LEU A 111 9.33 -1.47 -7.14
CA LEU A 111 9.59 -0.93 -8.48
C LEU A 111 8.61 -1.44 -9.54
N ASN A 112 7.81 -2.44 -9.21
CA ASN A 112 6.79 -2.99 -10.10
C ASN A 112 5.41 -2.74 -9.51
N LEU A 113 4.49 -2.31 -10.35
CA LEU A 113 3.09 -2.12 -9.96
C LEU A 113 2.24 -3.22 -10.59
N ILE A 114 1.75 -4.11 -9.76
CA ILE A 114 0.86 -5.19 -10.18
C ILE A 114 -0.60 -4.80 -9.88
N PRO A 115 -1.59 -5.36 -10.60
CA PRO A 115 -2.99 -4.94 -10.44
C PRO A 115 -3.52 -5.05 -9.01
N GLU A 116 -3.10 -6.04 -8.25
CA GLU A 116 -3.53 -6.23 -6.87
C GLU A 116 -3.07 -5.08 -5.97
N MET A 117 -1.82 -4.66 -6.12
CA MET A 117 -1.28 -3.52 -5.38
C MET A 117 -1.89 -2.21 -5.84
N GLU A 118 -2.06 -2.06 -7.15
CA GLU A 118 -2.72 -0.88 -7.70
C GLU A 118 -4.13 -0.72 -7.13
N ASN A 119 -4.85 -1.83 -6.96
CA ASN A 119 -6.19 -1.80 -6.37
C ASN A 119 -6.18 -1.21 -4.95
N ILE A 120 -5.23 -1.61 -4.12
CA ILE A 120 -5.12 -1.07 -2.76
C ILE A 120 -4.82 0.42 -2.79
N LEU A 121 -3.87 0.82 -3.63
CA LEU A 121 -3.47 2.22 -3.74
C LEU A 121 -4.62 3.11 -4.22
N ILE A 122 -5.36 2.66 -5.23
CA ILE A 122 -6.49 3.41 -5.78
C ILE A 122 -7.60 3.58 -4.75
N ASN A 123 -7.90 2.53 -4.00
CA ASN A 123 -9.01 2.54 -3.04
C ASN A 123 -8.62 3.17 -1.70
N SER A 124 -7.35 3.42 -1.45
CA SER A 124 -6.85 3.98 -0.20
C SER A 124 -7.41 5.37 0.06
N TYR A 125 -7.71 5.65 1.32
CA TYR A 125 -8.15 6.96 1.79
C TYR A 125 -6.98 7.86 2.23
N SER A 126 -5.75 7.47 1.90
CA SER A 126 -4.55 8.28 2.21
C SER A 126 -4.60 9.64 1.52
N LYS A 127 -4.00 10.64 2.16
CA LYS A 127 -3.96 12.00 1.63
C LYS A 127 -2.98 12.15 0.47
N CYS A 128 -1.86 11.44 0.53
CA CYS A 128 -0.81 11.51 -0.49
C CYS A 128 -0.24 10.10 -0.72
N ARG A 129 -0.08 9.73 -1.97
CA ARG A 129 0.50 8.43 -2.35
C ARG A 129 1.87 8.67 -2.98
N ILE A 130 2.89 8.01 -2.46
CA ILE A 130 4.27 8.17 -2.90
C ILE A 130 4.77 6.85 -3.48
N GLY A 131 5.31 6.90 -4.68
CA GLY A 131 5.91 5.74 -5.34
C GLY A 131 7.18 6.11 -6.06
N PHE A 132 7.96 5.09 -6.43
CA PHE A 132 9.23 5.23 -7.13
C PHE A 132 9.15 4.71 -8.57
N ILE A 133 7.93 4.48 -9.05
CA ILE A 133 7.64 4.01 -10.40
C ILE A 133 7.25 5.21 -11.24
N GLU A 134 7.57 5.19 -12.55
CA GLU A 134 7.10 6.21 -13.47
C GLU A 134 5.58 6.36 -13.38
N ASN A 135 5.11 7.58 -13.15
CA ASN A 135 3.71 7.85 -12.86
C ASN A 135 2.86 8.03 -14.12
N LYS A 136 2.75 6.96 -14.92
CA LYS A 136 1.96 6.98 -16.16
C LYS A 136 0.46 7.07 -15.96
N THR A 137 -0.01 6.77 -14.75
CA THR A 137 -1.44 6.64 -14.45
C THR A 137 -1.93 7.71 -13.47
N ASN A 138 -1.11 8.66 -13.12
CA ASN A 138 -1.40 9.67 -12.08
C ASN A 138 -1.81 9.03 -10.74
N LEU A 139 -1.27 7.88 -10.43
CA LEU A 139 -1.56 7.14 -9.20
C LEU A 139 -0.85 7.76 -7.99
N PHE A 140 0.34 8.27 -8.20
CA PHE A 140 1.16 8.87 -7.15
C PHE A 140 1.18 10.39 -7.28
N GLU A 141 1.31 11.05 -6.14
CA GLU A 141 1.42 12.52 -6.05
C GLU A 141 2.85 13.01 -6.00
#